data_fc50593e97dfde14929afb11fdd6d54a
#
_entry.id   fc50593e97dfde14929afb11fdd6d54a
#
_cell.length_a   1.000
_cell.length_b   1.000
_cell.length_c   1.000
_cell.angle_alpha   90.00
_cell.angle_beta   90.00
_cell.angle_gamma   90.00
#
_symmetry.space_group_name_H-M   'P 1'
#
loop_
_entity.id
_entity.type
_entity.pdbx_description
1 polymer ?
#
loop_
_entity_poly.entity_id
_entity_poly.type
_entity_poly.pdbx_seq_one_letter_code
_entity_poly.pdbx_strand_id
1 'polypeptide(L)'
;MLFPHLSRRRFLSASATLAGAGVLQACSTPAMPVSPSNQNRTGSGNTPARPARSGSGTTLRVVAPSGFAPRAEQAQAGLLRLYNAGFTITNQQAVERRSQRFAGTDAERIADFQDVASGKVPTPQVLMGMRGGYGAVRLLPHIDWPSLGARMREHGTQLFGFSDVCAIQLALLAQGNMCSFAGPMLYSGFGKAQPSVYTMQAFIDGSTRADLSIQVSEVQAANVPTLHGTMWGGNLSVIASLAGSAYLPQPEGGILFLEDVGEQPYRLERMLQTLHLAGILKRQQAIVLGNFRMGNARDVYDGGYDLSSVIRTLRRISGIPVLTGFPFGHISDIATFPLGVQTTIRGNSTGGYSASFSGHPVLTGFPFGHISDLATFPLGMQTTIRGNSTGGYSASFSGHPTLNPAALTLNNLLPPPPSSDSPAAAEDSSEASE
;
A
#
# COMPACT_ATOMS: atom_id res chain seq x y z
N MET A 1 -15.81 -5.54 59.82
CA MET A 1 -17.02 -5.57 58.98
C MET A 1 -16.71 -6.34 57.72
N LEU A 2 -17.26 -7.55 57.62
CA LEU A 2 -17.05 -8.47 56.52
C LEU A 2 -18.00 -8.10 55.38
N PHE A 3 -17.46 -8.06 54.12
CA PHE A 3 -18.27 -8.05 52.93
C PHE A 3 -18.26 -9.44 52.29
N PRO A 4 -19.41 -10.02 51.90
CA PRO A 4 -19.47 -11.36 51.34
C PRO A 4 -19.19 -11.41 49.83
N HIS A 5 -18.46 -12.45 49.44
CA HIS A 5 -18.20 -12.85 48.04
C HIS A 5 -19.50 -13.20 47.31
N LEU A 6 -19.75 -12.56 46.17
CA LEU A 6 -20.76 -12.98 45.20
C LEU A 6 -20.13 -13.76 44.04
N SER A 7 -20.52 -15.03 44.00
CA SER A 7 -20.08 -16.06 43.06
C SER A 7 -20.65 -15.86 41.67
N ARG A 8 -19.78 -16.00 40.66
CA ARG A 8 -20.07 -15.92 39.20
C ARG A 8 -20.73 -17.18 38.63
N ARG A 9 -21.76 -17.69 39.24
CA ARG A 9 -22.52 -18.85 38.69
C ARG A 9 -24.01 -18.70 38.98
N ARG A 10 -24.71 -17.92 38.13
CA ARG A 10 -26.17 -17.99 37.88
C ARG A 10 -26.59 -16.92 36.87
N PHE A 11 -26.34 -17.20 35.58
CA PHE A 11 -27.06 -16.54 34.50
C PHE A 11 -27.06 -17.45 33.26
N LEU A 12 -27.65 -18.60 33.38
CA LEU A 12 -28.02 -19.48 32.27
C LEU A 12 -29.23 -20.29 32.75
N SER A 13 -30.41 -19.83 32.38
CA SER A 13 -31.60 -20.66 32.10
C SER A 13 -32.89 -19.81 32.12
N ALA A 14 -33.57 -19.88 31.07
CA ALA A 14 -34.93 -19.49 30.67
C ALA A 14 -34.90 -18.58 29.46
N SER A 15 -35.44 -18.93 28.29
CA SER A 15 -36.68 -19.61 28.05
C SER A 15 -36.75 -20.12 26.61
N ALA A 16 -37.30 -21.27 26.47
CA ALA A 16 -37.76 -21.86 25.23
C ALA A 16 -39.21 -21.44 24.88
N THR A 17 -39.54 -21.62 23.61
CA THR A 17 -40.87 -21.82 22.98
C THR A 17 -41.80 -20.63 22.84
N LEU A 18 -42.04 -20.28 21.55
CA LEU A 18 -43.38 -20.27 20.98
C LEU A 18 -43.31 -20.44 19.44
N ALA A 19 -43.82 -21.56 19.00
CA ALA A 19 -44.14 -21.86 17.61
C ALA A 19 -45.49 -21.21 17.23
N GLY A 20 -45.57 -20.75 15.96
CA GLY A 20 -46.84 -20.25 15.43
C GLY A 20 -46.77 -20.19 13.90
N ALA A 21 -47.41 -21.18 13.28
CA ALA A 21 -47.60 -21.33 11.84
C ALA A 21 -48.59 -20.32 11.26
N GLY A 22 -48.42 -19.97 9.98
CA GLY A 22 -49.44 -19.20 9.26
C GLY A 22 -48.98 -18.76 7.88
N VAL A 23 -49.15 -19.64 6.92
CA VAL A 23 -49.89 -19.58 5.65
C VAL A 23 -49.38 -18.68 4.53
N LEU A 24 -48.96 -19.36 3.47
CA LEU A 24 -48.79 -18.92 2.07
C LEU A 24 -50.05 -18.24 1.50
N GLN A 25 -49.88 -17.16 0.78
CA GLN A 25 -50.78 -16.84 -0.34
C GLN A 25 -50.02 -16.09 -1.43
N ALA A 26 -49.88 -16.78 -2.55
CA ALA A 26 -49.48 -16.26 -3.82
C ALA A 26 -50.69 -15.56 -4.48
N CYS A 27 -50.45 -14.42 -5.12
CA CYS A 27 -51.31 -13.94 -6.20
C CYS A 27 -50.47 -13.18 -7.25
N SER A 28 -50.62 -13.70 -8.42
CA SER A 28 -50.20 -13.38 -9.75
C SER A 28 -50.51 -11.96 -10.27
N THR A 29 -49.65 -11.58 -11.19
CA THR A 29 -49.70 -10.53 -12.23
C THR A 29 -51.08 -10.13 -12.81
N PRO A 30 -51.21 -8.96 -13.51
CA PRO A 30 -50.77 -8.91 -14.90
C PRO A 30 -50.09 -7.58 -15.35
N ALA A 31 -49.35 -7.72 -16.42
CA ALA A 31 -48.79 -6.66 -17.24
C ALA A 31 -49.83 -6.05 -18.19
N MET A 32 -49.60 -4.84 -18.65
CA MET A 32 -49.73 -4.33 -20.01
C MET A 32 -49.81 -2.76 -20.05
N PRO A 33 -49.76 -2.17 -21.21
CA PRO A 33 -48.60 -1.41 -21.70
C PRO A 33 -48.96 0.08 -21.93
N VAL A 34 -48.01 0.96 -22.19
CA VAL A 34 -48.23 2.13 -23.04
C VAL A 34 -46.92 2.75 -23.50
N SER A 35 -46.81 2.93 -24.78
CA SER A 35 -45.86 3.74 -25.53
C SER A 35 -46.44 5.16 -25.77
N PRO A 36 -45.82 6.06 -26.59
CA PRO A 36 -44.84 7.07 -26.14
C PRO A 36 -45.35 8.50 -26.34
N SER A 37 -44.74 9.47 -25.74
CA SER A 37 -44.87 10.84 -26.21
C SER A 37 -43.55 11.57 -26.14
N ASN A 38 -43.13 11.96 -27.27
CA ASN A 38 -42.10 12.89 -27.70
C ASN A 38 -42.33 14.30 -27.11
N GLN A 39 -41.37 14.87 -26.44
CA GLN A 39 -41.23 16.33 -26.43
C GLN A 39 -39.77 16.76 -26.30
N ASN A 40 -39.30 17.40 -27.36
CA ASN A 40 -38.09 18.19 -27.47
C ASN A 40 -37.91 19.18 -26.31
N ARG A 41 -36.73 19.17 -25.68
CA ARG A 41 -36.12 20.38 -25.13
C ARG A 41 -34.65 20.42 -25.42
N THR A 42 -34.28 21.32 -26.30
CA THR A 42 -32.94 21.82 -26.55
C THR A 42 -32.38 22.49 -25.32
N GLY A 43 -31.24 22.00 -24.86
CA GLY A 43 -30.42 22.59 -23.82
C GLY A 43 -28.96 22.23 -24.11
N SER A 44 -28.29 23.13 -24.83
CA SER A 44 -26.87 23.07 -25.12
C SER A 44 -26.08 23.22 -23.81
N GLY A 45 -25.47 22.13 -23.38
CA GLY A 45 -24.42 22.13 -22.38
C GLY A 45 -23.26 21.29 -22.91
N ASN A 46 -22.28 21.94 -23.53
CA ASN A 46 -21.04 21.32 -23.98
C ASN A 46 -20.23 20.86 -22.77
N THR A 47 -20.49 19.64 -22.32
CA THR A 47 -19.49 18.88 -21.56
C THR A 47 -18.61 18.21 -22.59
N PRO A 48 -17.27 18.41 -22.58
CA PRO A 48 -16.40 17.76 -23.55
C PRO A 48 -16.52 16.26 -23.36
N ALA A 49 -16.99 15.56 -24.38
CA ALA A 49 -17.05 14.11 -24.43
C ALA A 49 -15.61 13.57 -24.23
N ARG A 50 -15.42 12.84 -23.11
CA ARG A 50 -14.20 12.10 -22.80
C ARG A 50 -13.91 11.12 -23.95
N PRO A 51 -12.76 11.16 -24.59
CA PRO A 51 -12.45 10.21 -25.67
C PRO A 51 -12.44 8.80 -25.06
N ALA A 52 -13.25 7.92 -25.63
CA ALA A 52 -13.23 6.50 -25.33
C ALA A 52 -11.86 5.93 -25.76
N ARG A 53 -10.98 5.69 -24.79
CA ARG A 53 -9.75 4.91 -25.03
C ARG A 53 -10.14 3.44 -25.15
N SER A 54 -10.03 2.90 -26.34
CA SER A 54 -10.13 1.46 -26.58
C SER A 54 -8.91 0.76 -26.00
N GLY A 55 -9.12 -0.06 -24.97
CA GLY A 55 -8.40 -1.29 -24.65
C GLY A 55 -6.94 -1.23 -24.20
N SER A 56 -6.65 -1.95 -23.14
CA SER A 56 -5.37 -2.43 -22.63
C SER A 56 -4.48 -1.46 -21.84
N GLY A 57 -5.04 -0.63 -20.98
CA GLY A 57 -4.26 0.00 -19.89
C GLY A 57 -4.00 -1.00 -18.77
N THR A 58 -2.88 -0.82 -18.03
CA THR A 58 -2.63 -1.55 -16.79
C THR A 58 -3.82 -1.38 -15.85
N THR A 59 -4.40 -2.49 -15.43
CA THR A 59 -5.58 -2.46 -14.54
C THR A 59 -5.16 -2.17 -13.11
N LEU A 60 -5.84 -1.20 -12.49
CA LEU A 60 -5.66 -0.82 -11.09
C LEU A 60 -6.99 -0.89 -10.36
N ARG A 61 -7.02 -1.59 -9.22
CA ARG A 61 -8.16 -1.60 -8.30
C ARG A 61 -7.84 -0.79 -7.06
N VAL A 62 -8.69 0.16 -6.73
CA VAL A 62 -8.61 0.87 -5.45
C VAL A 62 -9.07 -0.05 -4.34
N VAL A 63 -8.29 -0.15 -3.25
CA VAL A 63 -8.63 -0.88 -2.03
C VAL A 63 -8.57 0.09 -0.84
N ALA A 64 -9.59 0.09 0.01
CA ALA A 64 -9.73 1.06 1.07
C ALA A 64 -9.97 0.38 2.43
N PRO A 65 -8.97 -0.33 3.00
CA PRO A 65 -9.15 -1.11 4.22
C PRO A 65 -9.27 -0.28 5.49
N SER A 66 -8.90 1.00 5.45
CA SER A 66 -8.64 1.84 6.60
C SER A 66 -9.63 3.03 6.70
N GLY A 67 -9.13 4.25 6.87
CA GLY A 67 -9.94 5.45 7.01
C GLY A 67 -10.59 5.93 5.72
N PHE A 68 -11.69 6.71 5.83
CA PHE A 68 -12.31 7.38 4.67
C PHE A 68 -11.45 8.54 4.18
N ALA A 69 -11.66 9.00 2.93
CA ALA A 69 -10.99 10.17 2.37
C ALA A 69 -11.64 11.47 2.94
N PRO A 70 -10.92 12.27 3.77
CA PRO A 70 -11.52 13.46 4.38
C PRO A 70 -11.91 14.54 3.37
N ARG A 71 -11.17 14.67 2.27
CA ARG A 71 -11.40 15.62 1.18
C ARG A 71 -11.65 14.88 -0.12
N ALA A 72 -12.89 14.97 -0.64
CA ALA A 72 -13.28 14.29 -1.85
C ALA A 72 -12.44 14.74 -3.07
N GLU A 73 -12.14 16.03 -3.15
CA GLU A 73 -11.36 16.64 -4.23
C GLU A 73 -9.94 16.05 -4.31
N GLN A 74 -9.33 15.80 -3.16
CA GLN A 74 -8.00 15.18 -3.10
C GLN A 74 -8.04 13.73 -3.58
N ALA A 75 -9.05 12.96 -3.20
CA ALA A 75 -9.22 11.59 -3.70
C ALA A 75 -9.47 11.55 -5.21
N GLN A 76 -10.31 12.46 -5.71
CA GLN A 76 -10.58 12.60 -7.15
C GLN A 76 -9.33 13.04 -7.94
N ALA A 77 -8.51 13.95 -7.37
CA ALA A 77 -7.22 14.33 -7.98
C ALA A 77 -6.28 13.13 -8.11
N GLY A 78 -6.25 12.25 -7.10
CA GLY A 78 -5.46 11.00 -7.14
C GLY A 78 -5.95 10.04 -8.24
N LEU A 79 -7.27 9.84 -8.36
CA LEU A 79 -7.86 9.04 -9.43
C LEU A 79 -7.53 9.60 -10.81
N LEU A 80 -7.70 10.91 -10.99
CA LEU A 80 -7.41 11.57 -12.27
C LEU A 80 -5.95 11.45 -12.66
N ARG A 81 -5.02 11.61 -11.70
CA ARG A 81 -3.58 11.49 -11.95
C ARG A 81 -3.21 10.07 -12.39
N LEU A 82 -3.70 9.05 -11.70
CA LEU A 82 -3.47 7.65 -12.06
C LEU A 82 -4.11 7.31 -13.42
N TYR A 83 -5.30 7.84 -13.68
CA TYR A 83 -5.94 7.70 -15.01
C TYR A 83 -5.10 8.33 -16.12
N ASN A 84 -4.59 9.55 -15.92
CA ASN A 84 -3.72 10.23 -16.87
C ASN A 84 -2.38 9.51 -17.06
N ALA A 85 -1.89 8.81 -16.02
CA ALA A 85 -0.74 7.92 -16.10
C ALA A 85 -1.03 6.60 -16.85
N GLY A 86 -2.25 6.40 -17.38
CA GLY A 86 -2.59 5.28 -18.25
C GLY A 86 -3.23 4.08 -17.54
N PHE A 87 -3.54 4.18 -16.25
CA PHE A 87 -4.22 3.09 -15.54
C PHE A 87 -5.71 3.02 -15.90
N THR A 88 -6.21 1.82 -16.09
CA THR A 88 -7.65 1.53 -16.09
C THR A 88 -8.08 1.26 -14.67
N ILE A 89 -8.80 2.21 -14.05
CA ILE A 89 -9.10 2.17 -12.62
C ILE A 89 -10.47 1.52 -12.39
N THR A 90 -10.50 0.51 -11.52
CA THR A 90 -11.72 -0.16 -11.04
C THR A 90 -11.94 0.14 -9.56
N ASN A 91 -13.17 -0.11 -9.07
CA ASN A 91 -13.57 0.16 -7.68
C ASN A 91 -13.37 1.63 -7.27
N GLN A 92 -13.59 2.57 -8.19
CA GLN A 92 -13.39 4.01 -7.94
C GLN A 92 -14.29 4.53 -6.82
N GLN A 93 -15.50 3.97 -6.67
CA GLN A 93 -16.44 4.33 -5.60
C GLN A 93 -15.90 4.10 -4.18
N ALA A 94 -14.81 3.35 -4.02
CA ALA A 94 -14.18 3.13 -2.73
C ALA A 94 -13.71 4.45 -2.07
N VAL A 95 -13.39 5.48 -2.87
CA VAL A 95 -12.94 6.78 -2.36
C VAL A 95 -14.06 7.63 -1.76
N GLU A 96 -15.32 7.30 -2.06
CA GLU A 96 -16.50 8.06 -1.59
C GLU A 96 -17.19 7.39 -0.40
N ARG A 97 -16.83 6.12 -0.13
CA ARG A 97 -17.44 5.33 0.95
C ARG A 97 -17.06 5.90 2.31
N ARG A 98 -18.04 5.94 3.22
CA ARG A 98 -17.83 6.34 4.62
C ARG A 98 -18.79 5.58 5.54
N SER A 99 -18.23 5.01 6.59
CA SER A 99 -18.96 4.47 7.73
C SER A 99 -18.19 4.79 9.00
N GLN A 100 -18.68 5.70 9.81
CA GLN A 100 -17.95 6.25 10.96
C GLN A 100 -16.60 6.85 10.50
N ARG A 101 -15.46 6.33 11.02
CA ARG A 101 -14.11 6.74 10.62
C ARG A 101 -13.53 5.94 9.44
N PHE A 102 -14.25 4.92 8.95
CA PHE A 102 -13.76 3.97 7.97
C PHE A 102 -14.23 4.31 6.55
N ALA A 103 -13.50 3.82 5.55
CA ALA A 103 -13.84 3.91 4.13
C ALA A 103 -14.94 2.92 3.74
N GLY A 104 -16.07 2.97 4.42
CA GLY A 104 -17.21 2.07 4.27
C GLY A 104 -17.37 1.08 5.42
N THR A 105 -18.36 0.22 5.32
CA THR A 105 -18.61 -0.89 6.25
C THR A 105 -17.49 -1.92 6.18
N ASP A 106 -17.38 -2.78 7.20
CA ASP A 106 -16.39 -3.87 7.18
C ASP A 106 -16.62 -4.79 5.95
N ALA A 107 -17.87 -5.07 5.60
CA ALA A 107 -18.21 -5.90 4.44
C ALA A 107 -17.73 -5.28 3.11
N GLU A 108 -17.90 -3.98 2.90
CA GLU A 108 -17.41 -3.28 1.69
C GLU A 108 -15.89 -3.30 1.61
N ARG A 109 -15.21 -3.06 2.74
CA ARG A 109 -13.75 -3.05 2.82
C ARG A 109 -13.14 -4.46 2.64
N ILE A 110 -13.79 -5.50 3.16
CA ILE A 110 -13.44 -6.90 2.93
C ILE A 110 -13.59 -7.24 1.45
N ALA A 111 -14.69 -6.82 0.81
CA ALA A 111 -14.97 -7.10 -0.59
C ALA A 111 -13.92 -6.52 -1.54
N ASP A 112 -13.20 -5.47 -1.16
CA ASP A 112 -12.10 -4.93 -1.96
C ASP A 112 -11.04 -5.99 -2.28
N PHE A 113 -10.77 -6.90 -1.35
CA PHE A 113 -9.81 -7.99 -1.45
C PHE A 113 -10.48 -9.34 -1.74
N GLN A 114 -11.58 -9.65 -1.04
CA GLN A 114 -12.23 -10.96 -1.14
C GLN A 114 -12.84 -11.21 -2.52
N ASP A 115 -13.34 -10.18 -3.20
CA ASP A 115 -13.84 -10.30 -4.57
C ASP A 115 -12.72 -10.66 -5.56
N VAL A 116 -11.48 -10.21 -5.31
CA VAL A 116 -10.29 -10.65 -6.06
C VAL A 116 -9.92 -12.07 -5.69
N ALA A 117 -9.84 -12.39 -4.40
CA ALA A 117 -9.47 -13.72 -3.91
C ALA A 117 -10.40 -14.82 -4.45
N SER A 118 -11.71 -14.57 -4.45
CA SER A 118 -12.73 -15.51 -4.96
C SER A 118 -12.85 -15.57 -6.49
N GLY A 119 -12.22 -14.62 -7.22
CA GLY A 119 -12.38 -14.51 -8.67
C GLY A 119 -13.70 -13.88 -9.12
N LYS A 120 -14.47 -13.30 -8.21
CA LYS A 120 -15.69 -12.56 -8.53
C LYS A 120 -15.43 -11.35 -9.42
N VAL A 121 -14.23 -10.77 -9.32
CA VAL A 121 -13.73 -9.72 -10.21
C VAL A 121 -12.42 -10.17 -10.85
N PRO A 122 -12.08 -9.66 -12.06
CA PRO A 122 -10.78 -9.91 -12.66
C PRO A 122 -9.64 -9.48 -11.73
N THR A 123 -8.57 -10.27 -11.65
CA THR A 123 -7.38 -9.94 -10.87
C THR A 123 -6.67 -8.76 -11.52
N PRO A 124 -6.52 -7.61 -10.83
CA PRO A 124 -5.86 -6.43 -11.40
C PRO A 124 -4.35 -6.59 -11.37
N GLN A 125 -3.63 -5.79 -12.17
CA GLN A 125 -2.17 -5.72 -12.10
C GLN A 125 -1.69 -4.89 -10.89
N VAL A 126 -2.53 -3.95 -10.42
CA VAL A 126 -2.22 -3.13 -9.25
C VAL A 126 -3.42 -3.12 -8.29
N LEU A 127 -3.15 -3.39 -7.02
CA LEU A 127 -4.00 -3.07 -5.88
C LEU A 127 -3.44 -1.81 -5.22
N MET A 128 -4.17 -0.70 -5.29
CA MET A 128 -3.72 0.60 -4.77
C MET A 128 -4.45 0.93 -3.48
N GLY A 129 -3.73 0.99 -2.36
CA GLY A 129 -4.26 1.47 -1.10
C GLY A 129 -4.79 2.90 -1.24
N MET A 130 -6.02 3.14 -0.76
CA MET A 130 -6.62 4.47 -0.82
C MET A 130 -5.90 5.42 0.14
N ARG A 131 -5.85 5.08 1.42
CA ARG A 131 -5.09 5.77 2.47
C ARG A 131 -4.94 4.89 3.71
N GLY A 132 -4.12 5.36 4.68
CA GLY A 132 -3.99 4.77 6.01
C GLY A 132 -5.10 5.20 7.00
N GLY A 133 -4.74 5.34 8.26
CA GLY A 133 -5.64 5.63 9.37
C GLY A 133 -5.74 4.43 10.31
N TYR A 134 -6.95 3.88 10.49
CA TYR A 134 -7.18 2.70 11.32
C TYR A 134 -8.30 1.84 10.73
N GLY A 135 -8.20 0.52 10.90
CA GLY A 135 -9.29 -0.40 10.65
C GLY A 135 -8.94 -1.63 9.81
N ALA A 136 -7.76 -1.70 9.20
CA ALA A 136 -7.33 -2.83 8.39
C ALA A 136 -7.24 -4.13 9.22
N VAL A 137 -6.79 -4.06 10.46
CA VAL A 137 -6.70 -5.22 11.36
C VAL A 137 -8.03 -5.94 11.59
N ARG A 138 -9.17 -5.22 11.49
CA ARG A 138 -10.51 -5.80 11.64
C ARG A 138 -10.88 -6.76 10.53
N LEU A 139 -10.26 -6.59 9.36
CA LEU A 139 -10.60 -7.30 8.13
C LEU A 139 -9.84 -8.62 8.01
N LEU A 140 -8.71 -8.75 8.71
CA LEU A 140 -7.77 -9.86 8.51
C LEU A 140 -8.39 -11.26 8.64
N PRO A 141 -9.31 -11.53 9.58
CA PRO A 141 -9.95 -12.86 9.71
C PRO A 141 -10.95 -13.20 8.60
N HIS A 142 -11.31 -12.23 7.74
CA HIS A 142 -12.40 -12.35 6.80
C HIS A 142 -11.95 -12.39 5.32
N ILE A 143 -10.63 -12.39 5.08
CA ILE A 143 -10.04 -12.43 3.74
C ILE A 143 -9.37 -13.79 3.54
N ASP A 144 -9.64 -14.43 2.41
CA ASP A 144 -8.97 -15.66 1.98
C ASP A 144 -7.57 -15.32 1.42
N TRP A 145 -6.61 -15.22 2.32
CA TRP A 145 -5.22 -14.85 2.01
C TRP A 145 -4.53 -15.83 1.05
N PRO A 146 -4.66 -17.17 1.23
CA PRO A 146 -4.07 -18.13 0.30
C PRO A 146 -4.55 -17.93 -1.13
N SER A 147 -5.85 -17.78 -1.34
CA SER A 147 -6.44 -17.56 -2.66
C SER A 147 -6.05 -16.20 -3.23
N LEU A 148 -6.07 -15.13 -2.43
CA LEU A 148 -5.61 -13.81 -2.85
C LEU A 148 -4.15 -13.86 -3.30
N GLY A 149 -3.26 -14.42 -2.48
CA GLY A 149 -1.84 -14.54 -2.78
C GLY A 149 -1.57 -15.38 -4.03
N ALA A 150 -2.28 -16.49 -4.22
CA ALA A 150 -2.16 -17.33 -5.41
C ALA A 150 -2.51 -16.55 -6.69
N ARG A 151 -3.64 -15.84 -6.70
CA ARG A 151 -4.07 -15.01 -7.84
C ARG A 151 -3.10 -13.87 -8.11
N MET A 152 -2.62 -13.21 -7.06
CA MET A 152 -1.65 -12.12 -7.22
C MET A 152 -0.34 -12.62 -7.84
N ARG A 153 0.18 -13.79 -7.42
CA ARG A 153 1.38 -14.40 -8.03
C ARG A 153 1.16 -14.76 -9.48
N GLU A 154 0.02 -15.38 -9.80
CA GLU A 154 -0.35 -15.77 -11.17
C GLU A 154 -0.38 -14.58 -12.13
N HIS A 155 -0.85 -13.42 -11.67
CA HIS A 155 -1.04 -12.23 -12.51
C HIS A 155 0.08 -11.19 -12.34
N GLY A 156 1.07 -11.43 -11.49
CA GLY A 156 2.12 -10.44 -11.19
C GLY A 156 1.58 -9.18 -10.50
N THR A 157 0.49 -9.31 -9.73
CA THR A 157 -0.19 -8.18 -9.09
C THR A 157 0.71 -7.53 -8.04
N GLN A 158 0.80 -6.21 -8.05
CA GLN A 158 1.48 -5.41 -7.05
C GLN A 158 0.47 -4.74 -6.11
N LEU A 159 0.63 -4.90 -4.79
CA LEU A 159 -0.15 -4.17 -3.78
C LEU A 159 0.71 -3.04 -3.22
N PHE A 160 0.25 -1.80 -3.36
CA PHE A 160 0.91 -0.60 -2.80
C PHE A 160 0.17 -0.07 -1.59
N GLY A 161 0.94 0.29 -0.56
CA GLY A 161 0.42 0.95 0.63
C GLY A 161 1.47 1.10 1.73
N PHE A 162 1.10 1.77 2.81
CA PHE A 162 1.85 1.88 4.07
C PHE A 162 0.91 2.32 5.20
N SER A 163 1.44 2.69 6.37
CA SER A 163 0.62 3.05 7.53
C SER A 163 -0.29 1.88 7.93
N ASP A 164 -1.58 2.09 8.22
CA ASP A 164 -2.52 1.03 8.60
C ASP A 164 -2.70 -0.07 7.53
N VAL A 165 -2.48 0.25 6.22
CA VAL A 165 -2.47 -0.75 5.14
C VAL A 165 -1.37 -1.81 5.34
N CYS A 166 -0.36 -1.51 6.14
CA CYS A 166 0.68 -2.45 6.55
C CYS A 166 0.10 -3.74 7.15
N ALA A 167 -1.03 -3.69 7.86
CA ALA A 167 -1.71 -4.88 8.37
C ALA A 167 -2.11 -5.86 7.25
N ILE A 168 -2.61 -5.34 6.13
CA ILE A 168 -2.94 -6.13 4.93
C ILE A 168 -1.68 -6.73 4.30
N GLN A 169 -0.61 -5.93 4.19
CA GLN A 169 0.67 -6.35 3.61
C GLN A 169 1.32 -7.47 4.43
N LEU A 170 1.29 -7.34 5.76
CA LEU A 170 1.82 -8.36 6.68
C LEU A 170 1.01 -9.66 6.60
N ALA A 171 -0.31 -9.58 6.62
CA ALA A 171 -1.19 -10.75 6.50
C ALA A 171 -1.02 -11.44 5.13
N LEU A 172 -0.90 -10.68 4.05
CA LEU A 172 -0.65 -11.19 2.70
C LEU A 172 0.68 -11.95 2.64
N LEU A 173 1.74 -11.42 3.28
CA LEU A 173 3.01 -12.11 3.35
C LEU A 173 2.92 -13.38 4.22
N ALA A 174 2.30 -13.28 5.42
CA ALA A 174 2.25 -14.37 6.38
C ALA A 174 1.36 -15.54 5.92
N GLN A 175 0.19 -15.24 5.34
CA GLN A 175 -0.84 -16.23 5.02
C GLN A 175 -1.01 -16.45 3.51
N GLY A 176 -0.73 -15.42 2.69
CA GLY A 176 -0.85 -15.49 1.23
C GLY A 176 0.46 -15.84 0.53
N ASN A 177 1.58 -15.88 1.24
CA ASN A 177 2.94 -16.08 0.69
C ASN A 177 3.18 -15.18 -0.54
N MET A 178 2.81 -13.91 -0.45
CA MET A 178 2.92 -12.93 -1.53
C MET A 178 3.56 -11.64 -1.01
N CYS A 179 4.50 -11.12 -1.77
CA CYS A 179 5.13 -9.83 -1.51
C CYS A 179 4.15 -8.67 -1.80
N SER A 180 4.48 -7.51 -1.27
CA SER A 180 3.78 -6.25 -1.52
C SER A 180 4.78 -5.11 -1.61
N PHE A 181 4.32 -3.87 -1.79
CA PHE A 181 5.19 -2.70 -1.91
C PHE A 181 4.83 -1.65 -0.88
N ALA A 182 5.82 -1.23 -0.10
CA ALA A 182 5.75 0.02 0.62
C ALA A 182 5.91 1.16 -0.39
N GLY A 183 4.93 2.05 -0.46
CA GLY A 183 4.91 3.10 -1.48
C GLY A 183 3.70 4.02 -1.35
N PRO A 184 3.60 5.05 -2.21
CA PRO A 184 2.53 6.05 -2.15
C PRO A 184 1.15 5.41 -2.33
N MET A 185 0.17 5.99 -1.65
CA MET A 185 -1.23 5.62 -1.75
C MET A 185 -2.02 6.67 -2.54
N LEU A 186 -3.23 6.29 -2.98
CA LEU A 186 -4.06 7.16 -3.82
C LEU A 186 -4.27 8.54 -3.20
N TYR A 187 -4.74 8.63 -1.96
CA TYR A 187 -5.07 9.89 -1.31
C TYR A 187 -3.83 10.65 -0.84
N SER A 188 -2.97 10.02 -0.04
CA SER A 188 -1.82 10.66 0.61
C SER A 188 -0.58 10.81 -0.30
N GLY A 189 -0.53 10.12 -1.44
CA GLY A 189 0.52 10.24 -2.43
C GLY A 189 0.03 10.96 -3.69
N PHE A 190 -0.76 10.25 -4.50
CA PHE A 190 -1.23 10.74 -5.81
C PHE A 190 -2.27 11.86 -5.69
N GLY A 191 -3.01 11.97 -4.58
CA GLY A 191 -4.03 12.98 -4.36
C GLY A 191 -3.47 14.34 -3.92
N LYS A 192 -2.21 14.45 -3.52
CA LYS A 192 -1.62 15.73 -3.13
C LYS A 192 -1.69 16.75 -4.25
N ALA A 193 -1.93 18.01 -3.93
CA ALA A 193 -1.92 19.09 -4.91
C ALA A 193 -0.56 19.17 -5.62
N GLN A 194 0.52 19.03 -4.86
CA GLN A 194 1.89 18.94 -5.33
C GLN A 194 2.54 17.64 -4.82
N PRO A 195 2.43 16.53 -5.55
CA PRO A 195 3.15 15.31 -5.19
C PRO A 195 4.66 15.52 -5.28
N SER A 196 5.39 14.87 -4.39
CA SER A 196 6.86 14.90 -4.44
C SER A 196 7.35 14.26 -5.74
N VAL A 197 8.26 14.96 -6.43
CA VAL A 197 8.95 14.45 -7.62
C VAL A 197 9.69 13.15 -7.29
N TYR A 198 10.40 13.13 -6.16
CA TYR A 198 11.11 11.95 -5.68
C TYR A 198 10.15 10.76 -5.50
N THR A 199 9.01 10.98 -4.82
CA THR A 199 8.03 9.91 -4.57
C THR A 199 7.43 9.37 -5.87
N MET A 200 7.11 10.24 -6.82
CA MET A 200 6.55 9.80 -8.12
C MET A 200 7.58 9.03 -8.95
N GLN A 201 8.84 9.49 -8.97
CA GLN A 201 9.92 8.74 -9.63
C GLN A 201 10.18 7.40 -8.94
N ALA A 202 10.24 7.39 -7.60
CA ALA A 202 10.41 6.17 -6.81
C ALA A 202 9.27 5.15 -7.04
N PHE A 203 8.03 5.63 -7.24
CA PHE A 203 6.90 4.76 -7.60
C PHE A 203 7.12 4.11 -8.98
N ILE A 204 7.56 4.89 -9.97
CA ILE A 204 7.88 4.36 -11.31
C ILE A 204 8.98 3.31 -11.19
N ASP A 205 10.11 3.66 -10.56
CA ASP A 205 11.25 2.76 -10.42
C ASP A 205 10.89 1.48 -9.66
N GLY A 206 10.25 1.62 -8.49
CA GLY A 206 9.86 0.50 -7.64
C GLY A 206 8.85 -0.43 -8.29
N SER A 207 7.92 0.10 -9.10
CA SER A 207 6.91 -0.72 -9.77
C SER A 207 7.43 -1.46 -11.01
N THR A 208 8.56 -1.05 -11.60
CA THR A 208 8.91 -1.43 -12.98
C THR A 208 10.32 -1.95 -13.15
N ARG A 209 11.23 -1.69 -12.21
CA ARG A 209 12.60 -2.17 -12.26
C ARG A 209 12.76 -3.47 -11.48
N ALA A 210 13.35 -4.47 -12.11
CA ALA A 210 13.70 -5.73 -11.45
C ALA A 210 14.97 -5.60 -10.59
N ASP A 211 15.81 -4.61 -10.85
CA ASP A 211 17.10 -4.33 -10.20
C ASP A 211 17.03 -3.12 -9.26
N LEU A 212 15.96 -2.99 -8.51
CA LEU A 212 15.74 -1.86 -7.61
C LEU A 212 16.81 -1.78 -6.52
N SER A 213 17.40 -0.60 -6.34
CA SER A 213 18.35 -0.30 -5.27
C SER A 213 18.07 1.09 -4.69
N ILE A 214 18.01 1.18 -3.37
CA ILE A 214 17.80 2.43 -2.64
C ILE A 214 19.10 2.78 -1.92
N GLN A 215 19.58 4.02 -2.14
CA GLN A 215 20.77 4.55 -1.51
C GLN A 215 20.42 5.34 -0.25
N VAL A 216 21.14 5.11 0.82
CA VAL A 216 21.02 5.84 2.09
C VAL A 216 22.36 6.50 2.38
N SER A 217 22.37 7.84 2.38
CA SER A 217 23.59 8.64 2.60
C SER A 217 23.86 8.94 4.07
N GLU A 218 22.87 8.71 4.95
CA GLU A 218 23.05 8.94 6.39
C GLU A 218 24.17 8.05 6.95
N VAL A 219 25.13 8.66 7.62
CA VAL A 219 26.27 7.96 8.24
C VAL A 219 25.78 7.12 9.41
N GLN A 220 26.09 5.85 9.39
CA GLN A 220 25.67 4.92 10.41
C GLN A 220 26.61 4.96 11.63
N ALA A 221 26.07 4.59 12.80
CA ALA A 221 26.84 4.59 14.06
C ALA A 221 27.99 3.57 14.09
N ALA A 222 27.99 2.60 13.18
CA ALA A 222 29.02 1.57 13.01
C ALA A 222 29.11 1.17 11.54
N ASN A 223 30.17 0.50 11.16
CA ASN A 223 30.32 -0.08 9.83
C ASN A 223 29.18 -1.03 9.53
N VAL A 224 28.56 -0.86 8.37
CA VAL A 224 27.43 -1.70 7.92
C VAL A 224 28.00 -2.94 7.23
N PRO A 225 27.80 -4.14 7.79
CA PRO A 225 28.21 -5.37 7.14
C PRO A 225 27.35 -5.66 5.90
N THR A 226 27.79 -6.55 5.04
CA THR A 226 26.91 -7.09 4.01
C THR A 226 25.91 -8.04 4.67
N LEU A 227 24.61 -7.79 4.48
CA LEU A 227 23.50 -8.55 5.05
C LEU A 227 22.59 -9.05 3.92
N HIS A 228 22.07 -10.26 4.07
CA HIS A 228 21.15 -10.87 3.12
C HIS A 228 19.95 -11.44 3.86
N GLY A 229 18.75 -10.98 3.57
CA GLY A 229 17.54 -11.49 4.22
C GLY A 229 16.28 -10.97 3.59
N THR A 230 15.15 -11.53 3.99
CA THR A 230 13.84 -11.03 3.56
C THR A 230 13.55 -9.69 4.23
N MET A 231 13.41 -8.61 3.43
CA MET A 231 12.92 -7.32 3.93
C MET A 231 11.42 -7.42 4.20
N TRP A 232 11.02 -7.10 5.41
CA TRP A 232 9.61 -7.10 5.84
C TRP A 232 9.38 -6.07 6.92
N GLY A 233 8.14 -5.71 7.18
CA GLY A 233 7.82 -4.78 8.24
C GLY A 233 6.88 -3.67 7.78
N GLY A 234 7.07 -2.46 8.30
CA GLY A 234 6.28 -1.26 8.03
C GLY A 234 6.00 -0.45 9.30
N ASN A 235 4.75 -0.05 9.53
CA ASN A 235 4.36 0.76 10.66
C ASN A 235 4.50 -0.01 11.99
N LEU A 236 5.28 0.55 12.94
CA LEU A 236 5.61 -0.11 14.19
C LEU A 236 4.37 -0.37 15.07
N SER A 237 3.44 0.59 15.14
CA SER A 237 2.21 0.45 15.94
C SER A 237 1.37 -0.71 15.43
N VAL A 238 1.26 -0.86 14.10
CA VAL A 238 0.54 -1.96 13.45
C VAL A 238 1.24 -3.29 13.72
N ILE A 239 2.56 -3.36 13.53
CA ILE A 239 3.35 -4.58 13.77
C ILE A 239 3.22 -5.03 15.23
N ALA A 240 3.36 -4.10 16.19
CA ALA A 240 3.22 -4.40 17.60
C ALA A 240 1.81 -4.91 17.96
N SER A 241 0.77 -4.39 17.32
CA SER A 241 -0.61 -4.85 17.53
C SER A 241 -0.87 -6.26 17.00
N LEU A 242 -0.07 -6.74 16.04
CA LEU A 242 -0.18 -8.07 15.45
C LEU A 242 0.76 -9.09 16.11
N ALA A 243 1.57 -8.68 17.09
CA ALA A 243 2.49 -9.59 17.77
C ALA A 243 1.74 -10.78 18.40
N GLY A 244 2.18 -11.99 18.06
CA GLY A 244 1.54 -13.23 18.51
C GLY A 244 0.35 -13.70 17.67
N SER A 245 -0.06 -12.93 16.65
CA SER A 245 -1.11 -13.34 15.72
C SER A 245 -0.55 -14.13 14.53
N ALA A 246 -1.42 -14.91 13.86
CA ALA A 246 -1.07 -15.62 12.63
C ALA A 246 -0.82 -14.68 11.43
N TYR A 247 -1.17 -13.41 11.55
CA TYR A 247 -1.04 -12.41 10.49
C TYR A 247 0.30 -11.68 10.48
N LEU A 248 1.14 -11.91 11.51
CA LEU A 248 2.49 -11.35 11.53
C LEU A 248 3.49 -12.36 10.93
N PRO A 249 4.18 -12.03 9.82
CA PRO A 249 5.20 -12.90 9.26
C PRO A 249 6.41 -13.03 10.21
N GLN A 250 7.11 -14.14 10.15
CA GLN A 250 8.24 -14.43 11.02
C GLN A 250 9.42 -15.02 10.22
N PRO A 251 9.99 -14.28 9.26
CA PRO A 251 11.14 -14.77 8.51
C PRO A 251 12.35 -14.93 9.44
N GLU A 252 12.98 -16.10 9.39
CA GLU A 252 14.26 -16.31 10.05
C GLU A 252 15.38 -15.60 9.25
N GLY A 253 16.26 -14.91 9.95
CA GLY A 253 17.27 -14.09 9.31
C GLY A 253 16.71 -12.93 8.49
N GLY A 254 15.52 -12.42 8.83
CA GLY A 254 14.90 -11.31 8.14
C GLY A 254 15.59 -9.97 8.40
N ILE A 255 15.23 -8.97 7.60
CA ILE A 255 15.58 -7.56 7.78
C ILE A 255 14.29 -6.82 8.10
N LEU A 256 14.13 -6.41 9.37
CA LEU A 256 12.91 -5.76 9.84
C LEU A 256 12.94 -4.27 9.56
N PHE A 257 12.05 -3.79 8.69
CA PHE A 257 11.85 -2.37 8.42
C PHE A 257 10.77 -1.79 9.35
N LEU A 258 11.03 -0.63 9.95
CA LEU A 258 10.12 0.05 10.87
C LEU A 258 10.05 1.55 10.58
N GLU A 259 8.84 2.10 10.60
CA GLU A 259 8.54 3.53 10.62
C GLU A 259 7.35 3.79 11.53
N ASP A 260 7.11 5.02 11.95
CA ASP A 260 5.88 5.41 12.66
C ASP A 260 5.65 6.92 12.59
N VAL A 261 4.52 7.43 13.10
CA VAL A 261 4.17 8.84 13.10
C VAL A 261 3.46 9.24 14.39
N GLY A 262 3.88 10.39 14.97
CA GLY A 262 3.16 11.05 16.06
C GLY A 262 3.20 10.35 17.41
N GLU A 263 3.98 9.27 17.56
CA GLU A 263 4.10 8.55 18.81
C GLU A 263 5.11 9.19 19.76
N GLN A 264 4.82 9.18 21.07
CA GLN A 264 5.77 9.62 22.07
C GLN A 264 6.93 8.62 22.22
N PRO A 265 8.16 9.08 22.60
CA PRO A 265 9.33 8.22 22.71
C PRO A 265 9.09 6.94 23.55
N TYR A 266 8.47 7.07 24.71
CA TYR A 266 8.20 5.91 25.57
C TYR A 266 7.23 4.91 24.94
N ARG A 267 6.30 5.37 24.08
CA ARG A 267 5.37 4.49 23.36
C ARG A 267 6.11 3.69 22.29
N LEU A 268 7.01 4.36 21.54
CA LEU A 268 7.88 3.67 20.60
C LEU A 268 8.72 2.61 21.28
N GLU A 269 9.38 2.96 22.41
CA GLU A 269 10.15 1.98 23.17
C GLU A 269 9.28 0.82 23.65
N ARG A 270 8.08 1.08 24.19
CA ARG A 270 7.18 0.04 24.66
C ARG A 270 6.80 -0.94 23.54
N MET A 271 6.51 -0.45 22.32
CA MET A 271 6.23 -1.30 21.17
C MET A 271 7.43 -2.13 20.75
N LEU A 272 8.63 -1.55 20.75
CA LEU A 272 9.88 -2.26 20.48
C LEU A 272 10.18 -3.31 21.54
N GLN A 273 9.90 -3.03 22.82
CA GLN A 273 9.98 -4.01 23.90
C GLN A 273 8.97 -5.17 23.70
N THR A 274 7.77 -4.87 23.22
CA THR A 274 6.80 -5.92 22.86
C THR A 274 7.38 -6.86 21.80
N LEU A 275 7.98 -6.32 20.74
CA LEU A 275 8.63 -7.14 19.70
C LEU A 275 9.84 -7.92 20.22
N HIS A 276 10.61 -7.32 21.14
CA HIS A 276 11.73 -7.98 21.80
C HIS A 276 11.27 -9.17 22.64
N LEU A 277 10.32 -8.94 23.55
CA LEU A 277 9.78 -9.97 24.46
C LEU A 277 9.04 -11.08 23.72
N ALA A 278 8.38 -10.77 22.60
CA ALA A 278 7.77 -11.75 21.71
C ALA A 278 8.80 -12.56 20.89
N GLY A 279 10.10 -12.28 21.04
CA GLY A 279 11.17 -12.98 20.33
C GLY A 279 11.28 -12.63 18.85
N ILE A 280 10.57 -11.58 18.38
CA ILE A 280 10.56 -11.18 16.96
C ILE A 280 11.92 -10.60 16.57
N LEU A 281 12.48 -9.70 17.40
CA LEU A 281 13.76 -9.04 17.10
C LEU A 281 14.93 -10.02 16.99
N LYS A 282 14.98 -11.04 17.84
CA LYS A 282 16.10 -12.01 17.85
C LYS A 282 16.19 -12.90 16.60
N ARG A 283 15.11 -12.96 15.80
CA ARG A 283 15.07 -13.72 14.54
C ARG A 283 15.62 -12.92 13.36
N GLN A 284 15.90 -11.63 13.56
CA GLN A 284 16.32 -10.74 12.48
C GLN A 284 17.85 -10.64 12.38
N GLN A 285 18.35 -10.35 11.19
CA GLN A 285 19.75 -10.00 10.98
C GLN A 285 20.01 -8.51 11.19
N ALA A 286 19.04 -7.68 10.88
CA ALA A 286 19.12 -6.24 11.06
C ALA A 286 17.72 -5.62 11.24
N ILE A 287 17.71 -4.42 11.79
CA ILE A 287 16.55 -3.52 11.82
C ILE A 287 16.90 -2.29 10.98
N VAL A 288 16.03 -1.93 10.06
CA VAL A 288 16.14 -0.73 9.23
C VAL A 288 15.06 0.24 9.68
N LEU A 289 15.47 1.43 10.11
CA LEU A 289 14.55 2.47 10.56
C LEU A 289 14.35 3.51 9.46
N GLY A 290 13.10 3.69 9.06
CA GLY A 290 12.64 4.82 8.31
C GLY A 290 12.46 6.05 9.20
N ASN A 291 11.61 6.98 8.76
CA ASN A 291 11.32 8.18 9.52
C ASN A 291 10.22 7.93 10.56
N PHE A 292 10.50 8.32 11.80
CA PHE A 292 9.53 8.36 12.89
C PHE A 292 9.09 9.82 13.10
N ARG A 293 8.27 10.33 12.24
CA ARG A 293 7.83 11.73 12.28
C ARG A 293 7.23 12.08 13.64
N MET A 294 8.09 12.54 14.55
CA MET A 294 7.74 12.83 15.95
C MET A 294 6.87 14.09 16.07
N GLY A 295 6.95 15.02 15.10
CA GLY A 295 6.28 16.31 15.19
C GLY A 295 6.64 17.04 16.50
N ASN A 296 5.62 17.43 17.26
CA ASN A 296 5.77 18.03 18.58
C ASN A 296 5.73 17.01 19.74
N ALA A 297 5.69 15.70 19.42
CA ALA A 297 5.66 14.68 20.45
C ALA A 297 6.95 14.71 21.26
N ARG A 298 6.82 14.89 22.58
CA ARG A 298 7.91 14.93 23.55
C ARG A 298 7.54 14.04 24.72
N ASP A 299 8.53 13.50 25.39
CA ASP A 299 8.27 12.85 26.68
C ASP A 299 7.83 13.90 27.71
N VAL A 300 6.79 13.56 28.48
CA VAL A 300 6.18 14.53 29.42
C VAL A 300 6.96 14.66 30.72
N TYR A 301 7.86 13.74 31.03
CA TYR A 301 8.66 13.73 32.25
C TYR A 301 10.11 14.15 32.03
N ASP A 302 10.67 13.80 30.87
CA ASP A 302 12.05 14.10 30.52
C ASP A 302 12.16 14.48 29.02
N GLY A 303 12.32 15.77 28.75
CA GLY A 303 12.49 16.26 27.38
C GLY A 303 13.77 15.75 26.68
N GLY A 304 14.73 15.21 27.43
CA GLY A 304 15.93 14.54 26.92
C GLY A 304 15.70 13.09 26.51
N TYR A 305 14.56 12.50 26.89
CA TYR A 305 14.16 11.17 26.46
C TYR A 305 13.49 11.24 25.08
N ASP A 306 14.29 11.12 24.06
CA ASP A 306 13.94 11.34 22.64
C ASP A 306 14.08 10.06 21.80
N LEU A 307 13.86 10.15 20.49
CA LEU A 307 14.03 9.04 19.55
C LEU A 307 15.45 8.47 19.58
N SER A 308 16.48 9.31 19.80
CA SER A 308 17.87 8.84 19.91
C SER A 308 18.06 7.94 21.14
N SER A 309 17.36 8.25 22.24
CA SER A 309 17.35 7.42 23.47
C SER A 309 16.68 6.07 23.21
N VAL A 310 15.56 6.07 22.46
CA VAL A 310 14.85 4.84 22.05
C VAL A 310 15.74 3.99 21.13
N ILE A 311 16.41 4.59 20.15
CA ILE A 311 17.32 3.88 19.23
C ILE A 311 18.52 3.28 20.00
N ARG A 312 19.08 3.98 20.99
CA ARG A 312 20.15 3.43 21.85
C ARG A 312 19.65 2.19 22.61
N THR A 313 18.44 2.27 23.18
CA THR A 313 17.80 1.12 23.85
C THR A 313 17.58 -0.03 22.87
N LEU A 314 17.05 0.24 21.67
CA LEU A 314 16.81 -0.78 20.64
C LEU A 314 18.11 -1.49 20.27
N ARG A 315 19.20 -0.77 20.02
CA ARG A 315 20.52 -1.36 19.75
C ARG A 315 20.98 -2.30 20.85
N ARG A 316 20.79 -1.89 22.11
CA ARG A 316 21.19 -2.68 23.28
C ARG A 316 20.36 -3.96 23.45
N ILE A 317 19.03 -3.89 23.28
CA ILE A 317 18.15 -5.05 23.53
C ILE A 317 18.12 -6.03 22.35
N SER A 318 18.31 -5.55 21.11
CA SER A 318 18.30 -6.40 19.92
C SER A 318 19.64 -7.11 19.71
N GLY A 319 20.76 -6.45 20.02
CA GLY A 319 22.11 -6.98 19.79
C GLY A 319 22.48 -7.15 18.32
N ILE A 320 21.68 -6.62 17.39
CA ILE A 320 21.86 -6.69 15.94
C ILE A 320 22.03 -5.28 15.34
N PRO A 321 22.54 -5.15 14.09
CA PRO A 321 22.64 -3.86 13.41
C PRO A 321 21.29 -3.15 13.35
N VAL A 322 21.26 -1.88 13.78
CA VAL A 322 20.12 -0.97 13.65
C VAL A 322 20.55 0.19 12.76
N LEU A 323 20.07 0.17 11.53
CA LEU A 323 20.38 1.13 10.47
C LEU A 323 19.30 2.22 10.44
N THR A 324 19.70 3.46 10.20
CA THR A 324 18.82 4.64 10.21
C THR A 324 18.81 5.34 8.85
N GLY A 325 17.95 6.35 8.69
CA GLY A 325 17.94 7.21 7.51
C GLY A 325 17.31 6.58 6.25
N PHE A 326 16.62 5.43 6.36
CA PHE A 326 15.95 4.88 5.19
C PHE A 326 14.83 5.83 4.73
N PRO A 327 14.78 6.21 3.43
CA PRO A 327 13.90 7.29 2.96
C PRO A 327 12.45 6.82 2.81
N PHE A 328 11.80 6.53 3.94
CA PHE A 328 10.41 6.10 4.00
C PHE A 328 9.76 6.43 5.35
N GLY A 329 8.44 6.65 5.34
CA GLY A 329 7.62 6.96 6.51
C GLY A 329 6.57 8.01 6.17
N HIS A 330 6.02 8.68 7.19
CA HIS A 330 5.01 9.75 7.01
C HIS A 330 5.69 11.10 6.69
N ILE A 331 6.44 11.15 5.61
CA ILE A 331 7.18 12.31 5.08
C ILE A 331 6.79 12.58 3.63
N SER A 332 7.21 13.71 3.07
CA SER A 332 6.89 14.09 1.69
C SER A 332 7.56 13.17 0.66
N ASP A 333 8.84 12.87 0.91
CA ASP A 333 9.71 12.15 -0.03
C ASP A 333 9.89 10.71 0.41
N ILE A 334 9.05 9.81 -0.11
CA ILE A 334 9.09 8.39 0.22
C ILE A 334 9.58 7.56 -0.96
N ALA A 335 10.45 6.61 -0.67
CA ALA A 335 10.84 5.56 -1.61
C ALA A 335 9.66 4.63 -1.91
N THR A 336 9.79 3.81 -2.95
CA THR A 336 8.91 2.66 -3.20
C THR A 336 9.78 1.41 -3.25
N PHE A 337 9.46 0.42 -2.44
CA PHE A 337 10.25 -0.81 -2.37
C PHE A 337 9.40 -2.02 -1.99
N PRO A 338 9.80 -3.23 -2.44
CA PRO A 338 9.07 -4.44 -2.14
C PRO A 338 9.33 -4.93 -0.71
N LEU A 339 8.29 -5.47 -0.09
CA LEU A 339 8.29 -6.17 1.19
C LEU A 339 8.01 -7.67 0.96
N GLY A 340 8.69 -8.53 1.70
CA GLY A 340 8.56 -9.98 1.55
C GLY A 340 9.50 -10.57 0.49
N VAL A 341 10.56 -9.86 0.12
CA VAL A 341 11.54 -10.29 -0.89
C VAL A 341 12.97 -10.31 -0.36
N GLN A 342 13.83 -11.04 -1.04
CA GLN A 342 15.25 -11.07 -0.72
C GLN A 342 15.88 -9.69 -0.93
N THR A 343 16.58 -9.23 0.07
CA THR A 343 17.21 -7.92 0.10
C THR A 343 18.66 -8.07 0.52
N THR A 344 19.53 -7.37 -0.19
CA THR A 344 20.94 -7.24 0.17
C THR A 344 21.22 -5.83 0.65
N ILE A 345 21.72 -5.70 1.88
CA ILE A 345 22.24 -4.43 2.40
C ILE A 345 23.76 -4.44 2.33
N ARG A 346 24.35 -3.34 1.86
CA ARG A 346 25.81 -3.15 1.81
C ARG A 346 26.17 -1.74 2.27
N GLY A 347 27.15 -1.66 3.19
CA GLY A 347 27.76 -0.39 3.54
C GLY A 347 28.49 0.22 2.35
N ASN A 348 28.54 1.54 2.30
CA ASN A 348 29.26 2.30 1.29
C ASN A 348 30.46 3.05 1.90
N SER A 349 31.34 3.59 1.04
CA SER A 349 32.57 4.28 1.46
C SER A 349 32.32 5.61 2.20
N THR A 350 31.11 6.16 2.14
CA THR A 350 30.73 7.41 2.83
C THR A 350 30.11 7.17 4.21
N GLY A 351 30.03 5.89 4.65
CA GLY A 351 29.46 5.49 5.94
C GLY A 351 27.95 5.25 5.91
N GLY A 352 27.29 5.46 4.78
CA GLY A 352 25.90 5.06 4.54
C GLY A 352 25.78 3.62 4.05
N TYR A 353 24.68 3.29 3.38
CA TYR A 353 24.45 1.95 2.83
C TYR A 353 23.54 1.98 1.60
N SER A 354 23.50 0.86 0.89
CA SER A 354 22.49 0.58 -0.15
C SER A 354 21.64 -0.63 0.26
N ALA A 355 20.36 -0.62 -0.12
CA ALA A 355 19.46 -1.76 -0.04
C ALA A 355 19.03 -2.14 -1.47
N SER A 356 19.36 -3.35 -1.91
CA SER A 356 19.02 -3.87 -3.24
C SER A 356 18.04 -5.03 -3.10
N PHE A 357 17.03 -5.05 -3.93
CA PHE A 357 15.89 -5.96 -3.86
C PHE A 357 15.86 -6.87 -5.09
N SER A 358 15.43 -8.12 -4.90
CA SER A 358 15.31 -9.10 -5.99
C SER A 358 14.09 -10.01 -5.81
N GLY A 359 13.55 -10.51 -6.93
CA GLY A 359 12.46 -11.50 -6.92
C GLY A 359 11.05 -10.91 -6.71
N HIS A 360 10.87 -9.60 -6.83
CA HIS A 360 9.56 -8.95 -6.82
C HIS A 360 8.96 -8.90 -8.23
N PRO A 361 7.61 -8.86 -8.37
CA PRO A 361 6.97 -8.66 -9.65
C PRO A 361 7.24 -7.25 -10.17
N VAL A 362 7.36 -7.12 -11.48
CA VAL A 362 7.48 -5.83 -12.17
C VAL A 362 6.30 -5.61 -13.09
N LEU A 363 5.84 -4.36 -13.22
CA LEU A 363 4.84 -4.00 -14.21
C LEU A 363 5.51 -4.01 -15.58
N THR A 364 5.07 -4.91 -16.45
CA THR A 364 5.54 -5.00 -17.83
C THR A 364 4.61 -4.23 -18.75
N GLY A 365 5.17 -3.68 -19.84
CA GLY A 365 4.38 -2.96 -20.84
C GLY A 365 4.29 -1.44 -20.63
N PHE A 366 5.04 -0.89 -19.66
CA PHE A 366 5.27 0.56 -19.58
C PHE A 366 6.59 0.91 -20.27
N PRO A 367 6.58 1.58 -21.41
CA PRO A 367 7.81 2.13 -21.96
C PRO A 367 8.12 3.45 -21.26
N PHE A 368 9.18 3.44 -20.49
CA PHE A 368 9.69 4.63 -19.81
C PHE A 368 10.40 5.54 -20.80
N GLY A 369 9.92 6.77 -20.95
CA GLY A 369 10.68 7.84 -21.58
C GLY A 369 11.95 8.12 -20.77
N HIS A 370 13.11 8.03 -21.42
CA HIS A 370 14.47 8.29 -20.97
C HIS A 370 15.29 7.12 -20.40
N ILE A 371 15.16 5.93 -20.98
CA ILE A 371 16.28 4.99 -20.91
C ILE A 371 16.63 4.63 -22.34
N SER A 372 17.71 5.23 -22.84
CA SER A 372 18.17 5.04 -24.20
C SER A 372 18.62 3.60 -24.50
N ASP A 373 18.80 2.73 -23.52
CA ASP A 373 19.51 1.47 -23.70
C ASP A 373 18.98 0.22 -22.96
N LEU A 374 17.76 0.27 -22.34
CA LEU A 374 17.19 -0.91 -21.67
C LEU A 374 15.85 -1.31 -22.28
N ALA A 375 15.84 -2.42 -23.01
CA ALA A 375 14.63 -3.07 -23.45
C ALA A 375 14.16 -4.08 -22.40
N THR A 376 12.94 -3.94 -21.88
CA THR A 376 12.30 -4.94 -21.04
C THR A 376 11.63 -5.99 -21.94
N PHE A 377 11.99 -7.25 -21.78
CA PHE A 377 11.45 -8.33 -22.59
C PHE A 377 10.38 -9.10 -21.82
N PRO A 378 9.17 -9.25 -22.37
CA PRO A 378 8.16 -10.11 -21.76
C PRO A 378 8.58 -11.58 -21.89
N LEU A 379 8.69 -12.26 -20.72
CA LEU A 379 8.99 -13.69 -20.67
C LEU A 379 7.75 -14.52 -21.03
N GLY A 380 7.95 -15.56 -21.84
CA GLY A 380 6.86 -16.50 -22.20
C GLY A 380 6.07 -16.11 -23.46
N MET A 381 6.50 -15.11 -24.23
CA MET A 381 5.85 -14.71 -25.47
C MET A 381 6.63 -15.15 -26.72
N GLN A 382 5.91 -15.32 -27.83
CA GLN A 382 6.56 -15.57 -29.13
C GLN A 382 7.36 -14.35 -29.55
N THR A 383 8.67 -14.53 -29.68
CA THR A 383 9.60 -13.46 -30.03
C THR A 383 10.24 -13.77 -31.36
N THR A 384 10.20 -12.82 -32.29
CA THR A 384 10.95 -12.92 -33.55
C THR A 384 12.15 -12.00 -33.49
N ILE A 385 13.36 -12.56 -33.58
CA ILE A 385 14.61 -11.83 -33.61
C ILE A 385 15.12 -11.80 -35.04
N ARG A 386 15.43 -10.62 -35.55
CA ARG A 386 16.02 -10.43 -36.89
C ARG A 386 17.32 -9.64 -36.78
N GLY A 387 18.40 -10.20 -37.27
CA GLY A 387 19.65 -9.46 -37.44
C GLY A 387 19.55 -8.39 -38.52
N ASN A 388 20.26 -7.30 -38.35
CA ASN A 388 20.39 -6.26 -39.37
C ASN A 388 21.78 -6.26 -40.00
N SER A 389 21.92 -5.58 -41.12
CA SER A 389 23.16 -5.53 -41.93
C SER A 389 24.33 -4.79 -41.26
N THR A 390 24.11 -4.16 -40.11
CA THR A 390 25.13 -3.41 -39.34
C THR A 390 25.59 -4.14 -38.09
N GLY A 391 25.24 -5.46 -37.91
CA GLY A 391 25.65 -6.28 -36.79
C GLY A 391 24.73 -6.16 -35.55
N GLY A 392 23.65 -5.38 -35.66
CA GLY A 392 22.60 -5.30 -34.64
C GLY A 392 21.46 -6.29 -34.90
N TYR A 393 20.48 -6.31 -34.03
CA TYR A 393 19.25 -7.10 -34.19
C TYR A 393 18.02 -6.30 -33.78
N SER A 394 16.87 -6.69 -34.32
CA SER A 394 15.56 -6.24 -33.86
C SER A 394 14.79 -7.42 -33.29
N ALA A 395 14.13 -7.22 -32.16
CA ALA A 395 13.24 -8.21 -31.56
C ALA A 395 11.80 -7.69 -31.65
N SER A 396 10.90 -8.51 -32.18
CA SER A 396 9.46 -8.21 -32.24
C SER A 396 8.70 -9.22 -31.37
N PHE A 397 7.76 -8.74 -30.62
CA PHE A 397 6.92 -9.53 -29.72
C PHE A 397 5.49 -9.53 -30.25
N SER A 398 4.87 -10.70 -30.40
CA SER A 398 3.48 -10.81 -30.89
C SER A 398 2.54 -11.21 -29.75
N GLY A 399 1.33 -10.64 -29.76
CA GLY A 399 0.30 -10.96 -28.78
C GLY A 399 0.35 -10.12 -27.50
N HIS A 400 1.20 -9.09 -27.44
CA HIS A 400 1.23 -8.15 -26.32
C HIS A 400 0.17 -7.05 -26.53
N PRO A 401 -0.69 -6.76 -25.54
CA PRO A 401 -1.51 -5.56 -25.60
C PRO A 401 -0.57 -4.34 -25.56
N THR A 402 -0.57 -3.56 -26.63
CA THR A 402 0.21 -2.32 -26.71
C THR A 402 -0.40 -1.27 -25.79
N LEU A 403 0.24 -1.00 -24.67
CA LEU A 403 -0.02 0.20 -23.87
C LEU A 403 0.52 1.42 -24.60
N ASN A 404 -0.17 2.57 -24.47
CA ASN A 404 0.34 3.82 -25.00
C ASN A 404 1.67 4.17 -24.27
N PRO A 405 2.82 4.15 -24.98
CA PRO A 405 4.14 4.33 -24.38
C PRO A 405 4.32 5.66 -23.63
N ALA A 406 3.55 6.67 -23.96
CA ALA A 406 3.68 8.02 -23.39
C ALA A 406 2.93 8.22 -22.06
N ALA A 407 2.21 7.20 -21.53
CA ALA A 407 1.26 7.42 -20.45
C ALA A 407 1.88 7.40 -19.04
N LEU A 408 2.79 6.47 -18.72
CA LEU A 408 3.45 6.44 -17.41
C LEU A 408 4.77 7.20 -17.46
N THR A 409 4.69 8.51 -17.41
CA THR A 409 5.85 9.40 -17.31
C THR A 409 5.76 10.21 -16.02
N LEU A 410 6.88 10.71 -15.53
CA LEU A 410 6.92 11.60 -14.38
C LEU A 410 6.00 12.82 -14.59
N ASN A 411 5.96 13.38 -15.80
CA ASN A 411 5.09 14.51 -16.14
C ASN A 411 3.60 14.20 -16.01
N ASN A 412 3.17 12.95 -16.22
CA ASN A 412 1.78 12.53 -16.06
C ASN A 412 1.40 12.26 -14.60
N LEU A 413 2.39 12.06 -13.73
CA LEU A 413 2.21 11.89 -12.27
C LEU A 413 2.37 13.21 -11.51
N LEU A 414 2.91 14.26 -12.14
CA LEU A 414 3.06 15.58 -11.55
C LEU A 414 1.96 16.51 -12.07
N PRO A 415 1.57 17.54 -11.29
CA PRO A 415 0.71 18.60 -11.79
C PRO A 415 1.45 19.42 -12.87
N PRO A 416 0.75 20.09 -13.78
CA PRO A 416 1.38 21.06 -14.67
C PRO A 416 2.09 22.14 -13.83
N PRO A 417 3.21 22.71 -14.30
CA PRO A 417 3.89 23.79 -13.61
C PRO A 417 2.88 24.92 -13.31
N PRO A 418 2.97 25.57 -12.14
CA PRO A 418 2.06 26.66 -11.80
C PRO A 418 2.16 27.74 -12.86
N SER A 419 1.02 28.23 -13.34
CA SER A 419 0.98 29.44 -14.17
C SER A 419 1.57 30.59 -13.34
N SER A 420 2.31 31.47 -13.96
CA SER A 420 3.02 32.59 -13.33
C SER A 420 2.16 33.51 -12.46
N ASP A 421 0.83 33.30 -12.41
CA ASP A 421 -0.15 34.13 -11.75
C ASP A 421 -0.83 33.49 -10.51
N SER A 422 -0.34 32.33 -10.02
CA SER A 422 -0.94 31.68 -8.82
C SER A 422 -0.15 32.01 -7.56
N PRO A 423 -0.80 32.49 -6.46
CA PRO A 423 -0.12 32.69 -5.18
C PRO A 423 0.31 31.34 -4.59
N ALA A 424 1.50 31.30 -3.99
CA ALA A 424 2.07 30.13 -3.34
C ALA A 424 1.10 29.54 -2.29
N ALA A 425 0.72 28.28 -2.47
CA ALA A 425 -0.11 27.57 -1.51
C ALA A 425 0.68 27.31 -0.22
N ALA A 426 0.09 27.67 0.92
CA ALA A 426 0.65 27.41 2.24
C ALA A 426 0.80 25.90 2.46
N GLU A 427 1.91 25.50 3.05
CA GLU A 427 2.18 24.09 3.42
C GLU A 427 1.09 23.57 4.38
N ASP A 428 0.44 22.48 3.97
CA ASP A 428 -0.66 21.84 4.71
C ASP A 428 -0.10 21.03 5.89
N SER A 429 -0.08 21.65 7.08
CA SER A 429 0.35 21.03 8.35
C SER A 429 -0.70 20.09 8.96
N SER A 430 -1.81 19.81 8.28
CA SER A 430 -2.96 19.09 8.84
C SER A 430 -2.86 17.56 8.85
N GLU A 431 -1.83 16.96 8.26
CA GLU A 431 -1.65 15.50 8.26
C GLU A 431 -1.04 14.92 9.57
N ALA A 432 -0.69 15.76 10.55
CA ALA A 432 -0.01 15.33 11.77
C ALA A 432 -0.94 14.96 12.95
N SER A 433 -2.26 15.00 12.77
CA SER A 433 -3.23 14.80 13.88
C SER A 433 -4.25 13.68 13.64
N GLU A 434 -3.90 12.59 12.94
CA GLU A 434 -4.74 11.39 12.90
C GLU A 434 -3.97 10.11 13.23
#